data_5cc4b6c17cc86cd45388b62b5f9a7f87
#
_entry.id   5cc4b6c17cc86cd45388b62b5f9a7f87
#
_cell.length_a   1.000
_cell.length_b   1.000
_cell.length_c   1.000
_cell.angle_alpha   90.00
_cell.angle_beta   90.00
_cell.angle_gamma   90.00
#
_symmetry.space_group_name_H-M   'P 1'
#
loop_
_entity.id
_entity.type
_entity.pdbx_description
1 polymer ?
#
loop_
_entity_poly.entity_id
_entity_poly.type
_entity_poly.pdbx_seq_one_letter_code
_entity_poly.pdbx_strand_id
1 'polypeptide(L)'
;MGKNLEITEKLEKYINNFSLKLNPIQQEIIDFNNTLGDVKRMQVATSQCHFLHLIIKTANIKNVLEIGTFTGLSALSIALALPDDGKLTALDKDLSLIHI
;
A
#
# COMPACT_ATOMS: atom_id res chain seq x y z
N MET A 1 -19.10 25.57 9.98
CA MET A 1 -18.64 24.93 9.09
C MET A 1 -17.49 24.06 9.25
N GLY A 2 -17.38 23.08 8.59
CA GLY A 2 -16.49 21.99 8.79
C GLY A 2 -15.01 22.33 8.79
N LYS A 3 -14.32 21.90 9.77
CA LYS A 3 -12.87 21.88 9.78
C LYS A 3 -12.42 20.49 9.38
N ASN A 4 -11.33 20.40 8.63
CA ASN A 4 -10.72 19.11 8.34
C ASN A 4 -10.18 18.50 9.62
N LEU A 5 -10.41 17.20 9.79
CA LEU A 5 -9.83 16.46 10.89
C LEU A 5 -8.32 16.38 10.71
N GLU A 6 -7.57 16.78 11.73
CA GLU A 6 -6.13 16.64 11.71
C GLU A 6 -5.74 15.18 11.94
N ILE A 7 -4.92 14.63 11.05
CA ILE A 7 -4.41 13.27 11.20
C ILE A 7 -3.13 13.32 12.04
N THR A 8 -3.28 13.10 13.33
CA THR A 8 -2.17 13.06 14.27
C THR A 8 -1.55 11.66 14.31
N GLU A 9 -0.34 11.55 14.87
CA GLU A 9 0.29 10.25 15.09
C GLU A 9 -0.57 9.34 15.97
N LYS A 10 -1.24 9.92 16.95
CA LYS A 10 -2.13 9.18 17.85
C LYS A 10 -3.32 8.60 17.09
N LEU A 11 -3.93 9.38 16.21
CA LEU A 11 -5.05 8.93 15.40
C LEU A 11 -4.60 7.86 14.40
N GLU A 12 -3.47 8.06 13.74
CA GLU A 12 -2.93 7.08 12.80
C GLU A 12 -2.62 5.76 13.49
N LYS A 13 -2.04 5.80 14.68
CA LYS A 13 -1.77 4.61 15.49
C LYS A 13 -3.06 3.87 15.84
N TYR A 14 -4.10 4.60 16.21
CA TYR A 14 -5.41 4.02 16.49
C TYR A 14 -5.95 3.30 15.26
N ILE A 15 -5.93 3.97 14.11
CA ILE A 15 -6.42 3.38 12.86
C ILE A 15 -5.65 2.09 12.54
N ASN A 16 -4.34 2.10 12.64
CA ASN A 16 -3.51 0.94 12.34
C ASN A 16 -3.74 -0.21 13.31
N ASN A 17 -3.97 0.08 14.59
CA ASN A 17 -4.20 -0.95 15.61
C ASN A 17 -5.55 -1.66 15.45
N PHE A 18 -6.54 -0.99 14.87
CA PHE A 18 -7.89 -1.53 14.73
C PHE A 18 -8.27 -1.85 13.28
N SER A 19 -7.29 -1.81 12.39
CA SER A 19 -7.46 -2.21 10.99
C SER A 19 -7.05 -3.67 10.78
N LEU A 20 -7.24 -4.16 9.55
CA LEU A 20 -6.77 -5.49 9.18
C LEU A 20 -5.26 -5.60 9.38
N LYS A 21 -4.83 -6.79 9.78
CA LYS A 21 -3.41 -7.07 9.91
C LYS A 21 -2.77 -7.18 8.53
N LEU A 22 -1.56 -6.65 8.43
CA LEU A 22 -0.76 -6.79 7.23
C LEU A 22 -0.31 -8.23 7.04
N ASN A 23 -0.19 -8.64 5.77
CA ASN A 23 0.53 -9.86 5.43
C ASN A 23 2.00 -9.69 5.84
N PRO A 24 2.68 -10.75 6.32
CA PRO A 24 4.09 -10.66 6.72
C PRO A 24 5.01 -10.07 5.66
N ILE A 25 4.73 -10.30 4.37
CA ILE A 25 5.54 -9.75 3.28
C ILE A 25 5.33 -8.24 3.15
N GLN A 26 4.11 -7.75 3.37
CA GLN A 26 3.87 -6.32 3.41
C GLN A 26 4.66 -5.65 4.54
N GLN A 27 4.68 -6.27 5.71
CA GLN A 27 5.46 -5.76 6.84
C GLN A 27 6.96 -5.77 6.53
N GLU A 28 7.45 -6.79 5.83
CA GLU A 28 8.84 -6.87 5.41
C GLU A 28 9.22 -5.71 4.50
N ILE A 29 8.36 -5.34 3.57
CA ILE A 29 8.60 -4.19 2.70
C ILE A 29 8.64 -2.89 3.51
N ILE A 30 7.73 -2.72 4.46
CA ILE A 30 7.72 -1.54 5.34
C ILE A 30 9.01 -1.46 6.14
N ASP A 31 9.46 -2.56 6.71
CA ASP A 31 10.70 -2.61 7.47
C ASP A 31 11.91 -2.27 6.60
N PHE A 32 11.93 -2.77 5.36
CA PHE A 32 12.96 -2.40 4.39
C PHE A 32 12.92 -0.90 4.09
N ASN A 33 11.73 -0.34 3.87
CA ASN A 33 11.59 1.09 3.57
C ASN A 33 12.13 1.98 4.68
N ASN A 34 12.03 1.54 5.93
CA ASN A 34 12.57 2.27 7.07
C ASN A 34 14.10 2.40 7.03
N THR A 35 14.78 1.60 6.22
CA THR A 35 16.24 1.67 6.04
C THR A 35 16.65 2.67 4.95
N LEU A 36 15.70 3.22 4.20
CA LEU A 36 15.97 4.04 3.02
C LEU A 36 16.12 5.54 3.28
N GLY A 37 16.05 5.98 4.53
CA GLY A 37 16.15 7.39 4.87
C GLY A 37 14.96 8.20 4.36
N ASP A 38 15.22 9.36 3.77
CA ASP A 38 14.14 10.29 3.37
C ASP A 38 13.24 9.75 2.27
N VAL A 39 13.70 8.83 1.42
CA VAL A 39 12.87 8.30 0.33
C VAL A 39 11.72 7.44 0.85
N LYS A 40 11.75 7.01 2.11
CA LYS A 40 10.62 6.27 2.69
C LYS A 40 9.30 7.05 2.64
N ARG A 41 9.36 8.37 2.47
CA ARG A 41 8.17 9.22 2.32
C ARG A 41 7.35 8.85 1.09
N MET A 42 7.93 8.14 0.13
CA MET A 42 7.23 7.67 -1.07
C MET A 42 6.34 6.46 -0.79
N GLN A 43 6.45 5.87 0.40
CA GLN A 43 5.62 4.75 0.79
C GLN A 43 4.17 5.18 1.00
N VAL A 44 3.23 4.38 0.48
CA VAL A 44 1.81 4.57 0.77
C VAL A 44 1.51 4.19 2.22
N ALA A 45 0.49 4.80 2.81
CA ALA A 45 0.07 4.46 4.17
C ALA A 45 -0.54 3.06 4.22
N THR A 46 -0.41 2.39 5.38
CA THR A 46 -1.02 1.08 5.61
C THR A 46 -2.53 1.11 5.38
N SER A 47 -3.20 2.18 5.84
CA SER A 47 -4.64 2.35 5.61
C SER A 47 -4.99 2.44 4.13
N GLN A 48 -4.12 3.02 3.31
CA GLN A 48 -4.31 3.06 1.86
C GLN A 48 -4.19 1.67 1.25
N CYS A 49 -3.28 0.83 1.73
CA CYS A 49 -3.17 -0.56 1.29
C CYS A 49 -4.48 -1.31 1.56
N HIS A 50 -5.07 -1.13 2.73
CA HIS A 50 -6.33 -1.77 3.08
C HIS A 50 -7.49 -1.24 2.24
N PHE A 51 -7.49 0.06 1.95
CA PHE A 51 -8.51 0.68 1.10
C PHE A 51 -8.46 0.14 -0.32
N LEU A 52 -7.28 0.01 -0.90
CA LEU A 52 -7.09 -0.58 -2.23
C LEU A 52 -7.60 -2.03 -2.25
N HIS A 53 -7.28 -2.79 -1.22
CA HIS A 53 -7.74 -4.18 -1.09
C HIS A 53 -9.27 -4.24 -1.10
N LEU A 54 -9.91 -3.39 -0.31
CA LEU A 54 -11.36 -3.33 -0.22
C LEU A 54 -12.01 -2.98 -1.56
N ILE A 55 -11.50 -1.97 -2.25
CA ILE A 55 -12.04 -1.54 -3.54
C ILE A 55 -11.94 -2.67 -4.57
N ILE A 56 -10.79 -3.31 -4.66
CA ILE A 56 -10.56 -4.39 -5.63
C ILE A 56 -11.52 -5.54 -5.38
N LYS A 57 -11.68 -5.95 -4.13
CA LYS A 57 -12.61 -7.02 -3.76
C LYS A 57 -14.06 -6.64 -4.03
N THR A 58 -14.46 -5.44 -3.63
CA THR A 58 -15.86 -5.01 -3.70
C THR A 58 -16.31 -4.78 -5.14
N ALA A 59 -15.46 -4.19 -5.97
CA ALA A 59 -15.79 -3.87 -7.36
C ALA A 59 -15.45 -4.99 -8.35
N ASN A 60 -14.96 -6.13 -7.87
CA ASN A 60 -14.54 -7.26 -8.72
C ASN A 60 -13.54 -6.85 -9.80
N ILE A 61 -12.57 -6.04 -9.41
CA ILE A 61 -11.56 -5.55 -10.35
C ILE A 61 -10.61 -6.68 -10.71
N LYS A 62 -10.31 -6.83 -11.99
CA LYS A 62 -9.40 -7.86 -12.50
C LYS A 62 -8.12 -7.28 -13.10
N ASN A 63 -8.17 -6.07 -13.63
CA ASN A 63 -7.02 -5.44 -14.28
C ASN A 63 -6.70 -4.13 -13.59
N VAL A 64 -5.44 -3.97 -13.19
CA VAL A 64 -4.97 -2.77 -12.50
C VAL A 64 -3.69 -2.28 -13.19
N LEU A 65 -3.58 -0.98 -13.36
CA LEU A 65 -2.36 -0.31 -13.79
C LEU A 65 -1.87 0.57 -12.65
N GLU A 66 -0.65 0.35 -12.23
CA GLU A 66 0.01 1.20 -11.23
C GLU A 66 1.16 1.97 -11.87
N ILE A 67 1.19 3.28 -11.66
CA ILE A 67 2.28 4.13 -12.12
C ILE A 67 3.03 4.62 -10.88
N GLY A 68 4.31 4.25 -10.75
CA GLY A 68 5.10 4.51 -9.57
C GLY A 68 4.97 3.39 -8.54
N THR A 69 5.89 2.44 -8.57
CA THR A 69 5.81 1.23 -7.73
C THR A 69 6.62 1.36 -6.44
N PHE A 70 7.62 2.21 -6.44
CA PHE A 70 8.58 2.36 -5.34
C PHE A 70 9.18 1.00 -4.95
N THR A 71 8.98 0.54 -3.71
CA THR A 71 9.50 -0.77 -3.26
C THR A 71 8.49 -1.91 -3.43
N GLY A 72 7.28 -1.61 -3.88
CA GLY A 72 6.28 -2.61 -4.22
C GLY A 72 5.19 -2.83 -3.18
N LEU A 73 5.10 -2.00 -2.15
CA LEU A 73 4.08 -2.20 -1.10
C LEU A 73 2.66 -2.11 -1.65
N SER A 74 2.34 -1.07 -2.43
CA SER A 74 1.02 -0.94 -3.03
C SER A 74 0.78 -2.01 -4.09
N ALA A 75 1.80 -2.33 -4.90
CA ALA A 75 1.70 -3.40 -5.89
C ALA A 75 1.38 -4.74 -5.23
N LEU A 76 2.06 -5.09 -4.15
CA LEU A 76 1.79 -6.32 -3.41
C LEU A 76 0.38 -6.29 -2.81
N SER A 77 -0.04 -5.16 -2.25
CA SER A 77 -1.37 -5.01 -1.66
C SER A 77 -2.46 -5.22 -2.71
N ILE A 78 -2.27 -4.68 -3.90
CA ILE A 78 -3.17 -4.88 -5.03
C ILE A 78 -3.18 -6.35 -5.46
N ALA A 79 -2.00 -6.94 -5.60
CA ALA A 79 -1.87 -8.34 -6.04
C ALA A 79 -2.54 -9.31 -5.06
N LEU A 80 -2.41 -9.07 -3.76
CA LEU A 80 -3.06 -9.90 -2.74
C LEU A 80 -4.59 -9.82 -2.80
N ALA A 81 -5.14 -8.74 -3.33
CA ALA A 81 -6.58 -8.56 -3.45
C ALA A 81 -7.15 -9.07 -4.77
N LEU A 82 -6.32 -9.18 -5.81
CA LEU A 82 -6.78 -9.61 -7.12
C LEU A 82 -7.19 -11.10 -7.14
N PRO A 83 -8.20 -11.46 -7.95
CA PRO A 83 -8.52 -12.86 -8.16
C PRO A 83 -7.42 -13.58 -8.95
N ASP A 84 -7.47 -14.91 -9.01
CA ASP A 84 -6.47 -15.72 -9.69
C ASP A 84 -6.32 -15.37 -11.18
N ASP A 85 -7.40 -14.92 -11.82
CA ASP A 85 -7.38 -14.46 -13.20
C ASP A 85 -7.12 -12.96 -13.34
N GLY A 86 -6.74 -12.30 -12.26
CA GLY A 86 -6.41 -10.88 -12.25
C GLY A 86 -5.03 -10.57 -12.77
N LYS A 87 -4.81 -9.32 -13.14
CA LYS A 87 -3.54 -8.86 -13.65
C LYS A 87 -3.22 -7.46 -13.13
N LEU A 88 -2.02 -7.31 -12.61
CA LEU A 88 -1.43 -6.01 -12.26
C LEU A 88 -0.30 -5.71 -13.21
N THR A 89 -0.33 -4.52 -13.79
CA THR A 89 0.79 -3.96 -14.55
C THR A 89 1.33 -2.76 -13.78
N ALA A 90 2.58 -2.83 -13.37
CA ALA A 90 3.21 -1.76 -12.60
C ALA A 90 4.37 -1.15 -13.40
N LEU A 91 4.43 0.16 -13.43
CA LEU A 91 5.46 0.92 -14.15
C LEU A 91 6.22 1.78 -13.16
N ASP A 92 7.54 1.76 -13.25
CA ASP A 92 8.40 2.64 -12.46
C ASP A 92 9.67 2.95 -13.24
N LYS A 93 10.17 4.17 -13.08
CA LYS A 93 11.41 4.58 -13.72
C LYS A 93 12.65 4.06 -12.99
N ASP A 94 12.53 3.68 -11.72
CA ASP A 94 13.65 3.18 -10.91
C ASP A 94 13.31 1.81 -10.33
N LEU A 95 13.58 0.77 -11.11
CA LEU A 95 13.29 -0.60 -10.72
C LEU A 95 14.24 -1.13 -9.64
N SER A 96 15.35 -0.43 -9.36
CA SER A 96 16.29 -0.84 -8.33
C SER A 96 15.72 -0.79 -6.92
N LEU A 97 14.64 -0.04 -6.71
CA LEU A 97 14.00 0.10 -5.41
C LEU A 97 12.94 -0.97 -5.13
N ILE A 98 12.53 -1.74 -6.12
CA ILE A 98 11.50 -2.75 -5.94
C ILE A 98 12.01 -3.88 -5.05
N HIS A 99 11.21 -4.24 -4.03
CA HIS A 99 11.61 -5.19 -2.99
C HIS A 99 10.68 -6.43 -2.92
N ILE A 100 9.84 -6.67 -3.89
CA ILE A 100 9.00 -7.88 -3.88
C ILE A 100 9.54 -8.96 -4.80
#